data_220964d1f86c1225de4ef29c26a91f92
#
_entry.id   220964d1f86c1225de4ef29c26a91f92
#
_cell.length_a   1.000
_cell.length_b   1.000
_cell.length_c   1.000
_cell.angle_alpha   90.00
_cell.angle_beta   90.00
_cell.angle_gamma   90.00
#
_symmetry.space_group_name_H-M   'P 1'
#
loop_
_entity.id
_entity.type
_entity.pdbx_description
1 polymer ?
#
loop_
_entity_poly.entity_id
_entity_poly.type
_entity_poly.pdbx_seq_one_letter_code
_entity_poly.pdbx_strand_id
1 'polypeptide(L)'
;MGPSVRYRTDHDLDDCVGTLAEVHERDGYPVNWPDSPAEWLTPPSLIGSWVAELAGRVVGHVGLSHSAAGDVAPGLWSARTGMSADKTAVVSRLFVAPSARGHGIGALLMARAATEACERDLHSVLDVVASDTAATALYERIGWQLLGTVEQEWSPDQRVTIRCYATT
;
A
#
# COMPACT_ATOMS: atom_id res chain seq x y z
N MET A 1 -8.85 -7.98 -23.06
CA MET A 1 -8.68 -8.78 -21.84
C MET A 1 -8.58 -7.87 -20.63
N GLY A 2 -9.17 -8.29 -19.52
CA GLY A 2 -9.17 -7.52 -18.29
C GLY A 2 -7.82 -7.53 -17.56
N PRO A 3 -7.71 -6.78 -16.46
CA PRO A 3 -6.49 -6.75 -15.67
C PRO A 3 -6.24 -8.09 -14.96
N SER A 4 -4.96 -8.39 -14.73
CA SER A 4 -4.53 -9.55 -13.96
C SER A 4 -3.45 -9.16 -12.98
N VAL A 5 -3.35 -9.90 -11.86
CA VAL A 5 -2.37 -9.66 -10.79
C VAL A 5 -1.46 -10.88 -10.69
N ARG A 6 -0.17 -10.64 -10.58
CA ARG A 6 0.84 -11.68 -10.39
C ARG A 6 1.95 -11.17 -9.46
N TYR A 7 2.81 -12.08 -9.00
CA TYR A 7 3.99 -11.67 -8.24
C TYR A 7 4.88 -10.74 -9.08
N ARG A 8 5.46 -9.75 -8.41
CA ARG A 8 6.47 -8.87 -9.01
C ARG A 8 7.78 -9.65 -9.14
N THR A 9 8.44 -9.49 -10.25
CA THR A 9 9.82 -9.97 -10.45
C THR A 9 10.78 -8.78 -10.50
N ASP A 10 12.08 -9.05 -10.42
CA ASP A 10 13.09 -7.99 -10.51
C ASP A 10 13.04 -7.26 -11.87
N HIS A 11 12.59 -7.95 -12.91
CA HIS A 11 12.43 -7.34 -14.24
C HIS A 11 11.30 -6.31 -14.29
N ASP A 12 10.40 -6.32 -13.32
CA ASP A 12 9.27 -5.38 -13.26
C ASP A 12 9.64 -4.05 -12.62
N LEU A 13 10.78 -3.98 -11.90
CA LEU A 13 11.10 -2.81 -11.08
C LEU A 13 11.17 -1.51 -11.88
N ASP A 14 11.80 -1.53 -13.06
CA ASP A 14 11.90 -0.33 -13.89
C ASP A 14 10.52 0.16 -14.33
N ASP A 15 9.64 -0.76 -14.74
CA ASP A 15 8.27 -0.42 -15.11
C ASP A 15 7.48 0.10 -13.91
N CYS A 16 7.67 -0.50 -12.73
CA CYS A 16 7.04 -0.04 -11.50
C CYS A 16 7.47 1.38 -11.15
N VAL A 17 8.77 1.68 -11.26
CA VAL A 17 9.30 3.03 -11.01
C VAL A 17 8.71 4.03 -12.00
N GLY A 18 8.63 3.67 -13.28
CA GLY A 18 8.02 4.51 -14.29
C GLY A 18 6.55 4.80 -14.01
N THR A 19 5.79 3.79 -13.61
CA THR A 19 4.38 3.95 -13.23
C THR A 19 4.26 4.81 -11.97
N LEU A 20 5.12 4.60 -10.99
CA LEU A 20 5.14 5.41 -9.77
C LEU A 20 5.41 6.89 -10.08
N ALA A 21 6.33 7.16 -11.01
CA ALA A 21 6.63 8.53 -11.43
C ALA A 21 5.41 9.23 -12.05
N GLU A 22 4.63 8.50 -12.85
CA GLU A 22 3.38 9.03 -13.41
C GLU A 22 2.37 9.37 -12.31
N VAL A 23 2.24 8.50 -11.33
CA VAL A 23 1.34 8.71 -10.18
C VAL A 23 1.81 9.89 -9.34
N HIS A 24 3.11 10.01 -9.11
CA HIS A 24 3.67 11.12 -8.34
C HIS A 24 3.41 12.46 -9.04
N GLU A 25 3.63 12.52 -10.32
CA GLU A 25 3.41 13.74 -11.11
C GLU A 25 1.93 14.16 -11.08
N ARG A 26 1.02 13.21 -11.19
CA ARG A 26 -0.41 13.50 -11.26
C ARG A 26 -1.06 13.74 -9.89
N ASP A 27 -0.73 12.89 -8.91
CA ASP A 27 -1.45 12.84 -7.62
C ASP A 27 -0.60 13.20 -6.42
N GLY A 28 0.72 13.34 -6.60
CA GLY A 28 1.63 13.62 -5.49
C GLY A 28 1.91 12.42 -4.58
N TYR A 29 1.71 11.21 -5.06
CA TYR A 29 2.04 10.00 -4.30
C TYR A 29 3.30 9.34 -4.89
N PRO A 30 4.31 9.01 -4.08
CA PRO A 30 4.42 9.31 -2.64
C PRO A 30 4.62 10.81 -2.39
N VAL A 31 4.32 11.25 -1.18
CA VAL A 31 4.44 12.67 -0.83
C VAL A 31 5.87 13.17 -1.06
N ASN A 32 6.84 12.37 -0.65
CA ASN A 32 8.26 12.66 -0.89
C ASN A 32 8.80 11.63 -1.89
N TRP A 33 9.36 12.11 -3.00
CA TRP A 33 9.96 11.20 -3.97
C TRP A 33 11.22 10.56 -3.37
N PRO A 34 11.32 9.22 -3.37
CA PRO A 34 12.47 8.54 -2.77
C PRO A 34 13.74 8.73 -3.58
N ASP A 35 14.88 8.79 -2.89
CA ASP A 35 16.20 8.89 -3.54
C ASP A 35 16.50 7.68 -4.41
N SER A 36 16.08 6.50 -3.96
CA SER A 36 16.24 5.23 -4.69
C SER A 36 14.88 4.55 -4.82
N PRO A 37 14.10 4.89 -5.86
CA PRO A 37 12.72 4.36 -6.00
C PRO A 37 12.65 2.84 -6.03
N ALA A 38 13.57 2.15 -6.70
CA ALA A 38 13.57 0.69 -6.74
C ALA A 38 13.79 0.08 -5.35
N GLU A 39 14.68 0.66 -4.55
CA GLU A 39 14.91 0.22 -3.17
C GLU A 39 13.71 0.54 -2.28
N TRP A 40 13.07 1.69 -2.49
CA TRP A 40 11.86 2.05 -1.76
C TRP A 40 10.74 1.03 -1.98
N LEU A 41 10.67 0.45 -3.17
CA LEU A 41 9.70 -0.61 -3.49
C LEU A 41 10.06 -1.96 -2.89
N THR A 42 11.28 -2.12 -2.35
CA THR A 42 11.77 -3.40 -1.83
C THR A 42 12.36 -3.21 -0.43
N PRO A 43 11.54 -2.80 0.58
CA PRO A 43 12.04 -2.65 1.94
C PRO A 43 12.46 -4.00 2.53
N PRO A 44 13.39 -4.00 3.52
CA PRO A 44 13.88 -5.25 4.13
C PRO A 44 12.78 -6.10 4.77
N SER A 45 11.69 -5.48 5.22
CA SER A 45 10.56 -6.17 5.85
C SER A 45 9.58 -6.79 4.86
N LEU A 46 9.84 -6.68 3.55
CA LEU A 46 8.92 -7.13 2.51
C LEU A 46 8.66 -8.64 2.59
N ILE A 47 7.38 -9.03 2.68
CA ILE A 47 6.92 -10.42 2.61
C ILE A 47 6.69 -10.81 1.15
N GLY A 48 6.06 -9.93 0.40
CA GLY A 48 5.74 -10.14 -1.00
C GLY A 48 5.31 -8.86 -1.68
N SER A 49 5.33 -8.90 -2.99
CA SER A 49 4.88 -7.77 -3.81
C SER A 49 4.26 -8.30 -5.10
N TRP A 50 3.29 -7.55 -5.60
CA TRP A 50 2.51 -7.94 -6.78
C TRP A 50 2.40 -6.76 -7.71
N VAL A 51 2.28 -7.09 -8.99
CA VAL A 51 1.99 -6.12 -10.04
C VAL A 51 0.68 -6.47 -10.71
N ALA A 52 0.01 -5.46 -11.21
CA ALA A 52 -1.15 -5.61 -12.08
C ALA A 52 -0.72 -5.37 -13.53
N GLU A 53 -1.18 -6.23 -14.43
CA GLU A 53 -0.99 -6.06 -15.86
C GLU A 53 -2.32 -5.77 -16.54
N LEU A 54 -2.26 -4.90 -17.53
CA LEU A 54 -3.39 -4.61 -18.41
C LEU A 54 -2.83 -4.43 -19.82
N ALA A 55 -3.34 -5.21 -20.76
CA ALA A 55 -2.87 -5.20 -22.15
C ALA A 55 -1.34 -5.41 -22.25
N GLY A 56 -0.79 -6.31 -21.44
CA GLY A 56 0.63 -6.65 -21.46
C GLY A 56 1.56 -5.64 -20.78
N ARG A 57 1.01 -4.63 -20.13
CA ARG A 57 1.79 -3.58 -19.44
C ARG A 57 1.58 -3.63 -17.94
N VAL A 58 2.66 -3.38 -17.19
CA VAL A 58 2.56 -3.20 -15.74
C VAL A 58 1.91 -1.84 -15.46
N VAL A 59 0.74 -1.88 -14.81
CA VAL A 59 -0.05 -0.68 -14.54
C VAL A 59 -0.37 -0.47 -13.06
N GLY A 60 0.11 -1.32 -12.19
CA GLY A 60 -0.13 -1.19 -10.77
C GLY A 60 0.80 -2.04 -9.93
N HIS A 61 0.85 -1.73 -8.65
CA HIS A 61 1.76 -2.37 -7.68
C HIS A 61 1.15 -2.36 -6.29
N VAL A 62 1.48 -3.37 -5.50
CA VAL A 62 1.21 -3.40 -4.05
C VAL A 62 2.31 -4.20 -3.36
N GLY A 63 2.68 -3.79 -2.16
CA GLY A 63 3.61 -4.52 -1.29
C GLY A 63 2.93 -4.96 -0.01
N LEU A 64 3.44 -6.03 0.58
CA LEU A 64 3.04 -6.54 1.89
C LEU A 64 4.31 -6.77 2.70
N SER A 65 4.36 -6.22 3.91
CA SER A 65 5.55 -6.26 4.76
C SER A 65 5.19 -6.66 6.18
N HIS A 66 6.17 -7.17 6.92
CA HIS A 66 6.05 -7.31 8.37
C HIS A 66 5.96 -5.91 8.99
N SER A 67 5.35 -5.81 10.17
CA SER A 67 5.32 -4.54 10.91
C SER A 67 6.75 -4.09 11.22
N ALA A 68 7.00 -2.80 11.07
CA ALA A 68 8.30 -2.19 11.30
C ALA A 68 8.17 -0.95 12.17
N ALA A 69 9.30 -0.50 12.72
CA ALA A 69 9.34 0.75 13.47
C ALA A 69 8.86 1.90 12.59
N GLY A 70 8.00 2.76 13.13
CA GLY A 70 7.41 3.88 12.40
C GLY A 70 6.04 3.59 11.79
N ASP A 71 5.65 2.33 11.66
CA ASP A 71 4.29 1.98 11.23
C ASP A 71 3.31 2.27 12.36
N VAL A 72 2.20 2.92 12.05
CA VAL A 72 1.20 3.33 13.05
C VAL A 72 0.10 2.29 13.22
N ALA A 73 -0.41 1.77 12.11
CA ALA A 73 -1.55 0.87 12.11
C ALA A 73 -1.37 -0.39 12.98
N PRO A 74 -0.20 -1.07 12.98
CA PRO A 74 -0.01 -2.25 13.84
C PRO A 74 -0.26 -1.97 15.31
N GLY A 75 0.23 -0.85 15.83
CA GLY A 75 0.04 -0.45 17.22
C GLY A 75 -1.42 -0.15 17.55
N LEU A 76 -2.13 0.55 16.66
CA LEU A 76 -3.55 0.85 16.85
C LEU A 76 -4.39 -0.43 16.82
N TRP A 77 -4.08 -1.35 15.92
CA TRP A 77 -4.76 -2.64 15.86
C TRP A 77 -4.51 -3.46 17.13
N SER A 78 -3.26 -3.48 17.59
CA SER A 78 -2.88 -4.17 18.84
C SER A 78 -3.64 -3.62 20.03
N ALA A 79 -3.73 -2.29 20.15
CA ALA A 79 -4.45 -1.64 21.23
C ALA A 79 -5.95 -1.97 21.20
N ARG A 80 -6.53 -2.10 20.01
CA ARG A 80 -7.96 -2.39 19.87
C ARG A 80 -8.30 -3.85 20.12
N THR A 81 -7.42 -4.78 19.69
CA THR A 81 -7.71 -6.22 19.74
C THR A 81 -7.10 -6.94 20.93
N GLY A 82 -6.10 -6.36 21.57
CA GLY A 82 -5.32 -7.04 22.61
C GLY A 82 -4.31 -8.04 22.07
N MET A 83 -4.22 -8.19 20.73
CA MET A 83 -3.26 -9.11 20.11
C MET A 83 -1.94 -8.37 19.80
N SER A 84 -0.85 -9.13 19.70
CA SER A 84 0.47 -8.54 19.41
C SER A 84 0.49 -7.88 18.04
N ALA A 85 1.16 -6.73 17.93
CA ALA A 85 1.39 -6.06 16.66
C ALA A 85 2.15 -6.95 15.65
N ASP A 86 2.91 -7.93 16.13
CA ASP A 86 3.61 -8.90 15.27
C ASP A 86 2.67 -9.82 14.50
N LYS A 87 1.38 -9.84 14.87
CA LYS A 87 0.34 -10.57 14.14
C LYS A 87 -0.22 -9.78 12.97
N THR A 88 0.32 -8.62 12.67
CA THR A 88 -0.12 -7.81 11.52
C THR A 88 0.87 -7.90 10.37
N ALA A 89 0.34 -7.69 9.15
CA ALA A 89 1.13 -7.42 7.97
C ALA A 89 0.68 -6.08 7.39
N VAL A 90 1.63 -5.27 6.97
CA VAL A 90 1.36 -3.92 6.49
C VAL A 90 1.28 -3.92 4.98
N VAL A 91 0.13 -3.52 4.44
CA VAL A 91 -0.05 -3.29 3.01
C VAL A 91 0.44 -1.89 2.69
N SER A 92 1.33 -1.76 1.74
CA SER A 92 1.95 -0.49 1.39
C SER A 92 2.32 -0.45 -0.09
N ARG A 93 2.76 0.71 -0.54
CA ARG A 93 3.22 0.92 -1.92
C ARG A 93 2.16 0.55 -2.95
N LEU A 94 0.88 0.82 -2.63
CA LEU A 94 -0.23 0.63 -3.56
C LEU A 94 -0.31 1.82 -4.50
N PHE A 95 -0.24 1.56 -5.79
CA PHE A 95 -0.49 2.59 -6.79
C PHE A 95 -0.97 1.95 -8.09
N VAL A 96 -1.73 2.72 -8.86
CA VAL A 96 -2.28 2.32 -10.16
C VAL A 96 -2.03 3.47 -11.13
N ALA A 97 -1.53 3.14 -12.32
CA ALA A 97 -1.27 4.13 -13.36
C ALA A 97 -2.53 4.96 -13.62
N PRO A 98 -2.40 6.28 -13.76
CA PRO A 98 -3.58 7.13 -14.01
C PRO A 98 -4.39 6.68 -15.22
N SER A 99 -3.73 6.22 -16.29
CA SER A 99 -4.37 5.75 -17.50
C SER A 99 -5.13 4.43 -17.34
N ALA A 100 -4.88 3.69 -16.26
CA ALA A 100 -5.48 2.37 -16.02
C ALA A 100 -6.56 2.39 -14.94
N ARG A 101 -6.94 3.56 -14.46
CA ARG A 101 -7.99 3.69 -13.43
C ARG A 101 -9.37 3.39 -14.00
N GLY A 102 -10.28 3.01 -13.11
CA GLY A 102 -11.63 2.63 -13.51
C GLY A 102 -11.79 1.17 -13.91
N HIS A 103 -10.76 0.35 -13.71
CA HIS A 103 -10.80 -1.09 -14.03
C HIS A 103 -10.80 -1.99 -12.79
N GLY A 104 -10.93 -1.41 -11.58
CA GLY A 104 -10.93 -2.18 -10.34
C GLY A 104 -9.57 -2.74 -9.94
N ILE A 105 -8.48 -2.22 -10.49
CA ILE A 105 -7.13 -2.76 -10.29
C ILE A 105 -6.70 -2.60 -8.83
N GLY A 106 -6.97 -1.46 -8.21
CA GLY A 106 -6.63 -1.24 -6.80
C GLY A 106 -7.26 -2.28 -5.89
N ALA A 107 -8.54 -2.58 -6.12
CA ALA A 107 -9.26 -3.60 -5.34
C ALA A 107 -8.67 -5.00 -5.57
N LEU A 108 -8.28 -5.35 -6.79
CA LEU A 108 -7.65 -6.63 -7.09
C LEU A 108 -6.30 -6.77 -6.37
N LEU A 109 -5.49 -5.73 -6.39
CA LEU A 109 -4.18 -5.72 -5.70
C LEU A 109 -4.36 -5.86 -4.20
N MET A 110 -5.30 -5.12 -3.62
CA MET A 110 -5.60 -5.19 -2.18
C MET A 110 -6.08 -6.58 -1.77
N ALA A 111 -6.96 -7.19 -2.56
CA ALA A 111 -7.45 -8.53 -2.31
C ALA A 111 -6.32 -9.56 -2.33
N ARG A 112 -5.39 -9.43 -3.27
CA ARG A 112 -4.25 -10.35 -3.36
C ARG A 112 -3.33 -10.24 -2.15
N ALA A 113 -3.00 -9.02 -1.74
CA ALA A 113 -2.16 -8.79 -0.56
C ALA A 113 -2.84 -9.33 0.71
N ALA A 114 -4.13 -9.07 0.89
CA ALA A 114 -4.88 -9.55 2.05
C ALA A 114 -4.95 -11.08 2.08
N THR A 115 -5.09 -11.73 0.94
CA THR A 115 -5.08 -13.19 0.84
C THR A 115 -3.74 -13.76 1.30
N GLU A 116 -2.64 -13.18 0.86
CA GLU A 116 -1.30 -13.61 1.28
C GLU A 116 -1.11 -13.45 2.79
N ALA A 117 -1.53 -12.34 3.36
CA ALA A 117 -1.45 -12.13 4.80
C ALA A 117 -2.25 -13.18 5.56
N CYS A 118 -3.48 -13.44 5.12
CA CYS A 118 -4.36 -14.44 5.73
C CYS A 118 -3.74 -15.84 5.69
N GLU A 119 -3.13 -16.23 4.58
CA GLU A 119 -2.45 -17.52 4.44
C GLU A 119 -1.26 -17.66 5.38
N ARG A 120 -0.71 -16.54 5.85
CA ARG A 120 0.41 -16.50 6.81
C ARG A 120 -0.05 -16.26 8.25
N ASP A 121 -1.35 -16.33 8.50
CA ASP A 121 -1.95 -16.04 9.82
C ASP A 121 -1.63 -14.62 10.32
N LEU A 122 -1.55 -13.67 9.39
CA LEU A 122 -1.31 -12.25 9.69
C LEU A 122 -2.56 -11.45 9.35
N HIS A 123 -2.81 -10.39 10.13
CA HIS A 123 -3.92 -9.48 9.89
C HIS A 123 -3.46 -8.28 9.09
N SER A 124 -4.12 -7.98 7.98
CA SER A 124 -3.73 -6.88 7.10
C SER A 124 -4.13 -5.53 7.69
N VAL A 125 -3.17 -4.62 7.76
CA VAL A 125 -3.39 -3.23 8.18
C VAL A 125 -2.64 -2.31 7.22
N LEU A 126 -2.94 -1.02 7.25
CA LEU A 126 -2.21 -0.03 6.47
C LEU A 126 -2.29 1.36 7.07
N ASP A 127 -1.28 2.14 6.74
CA ASP A 127 -1.23 3.59 6.98
C ASP A 127 -1.43 4.29 5.64
N VAL A 128 -2.24 5.34 5.62
CA VAL A 128 -2.42 6.18 4.43
C VAL A 128 -2.47 7.64 4.82
N VAL A 129 -1.85 8.48 4.01
CA VAL A 129 -1.93 9.94 4.19
C VAL A 129 -3.37 10.38 3.96
N ALA A 130 -3.94 11.13 4.89
CA ALA A 130 -5.34 11.54 4.84
C ALA A 130 -5.68 12.37 3.59
N SER A 131 -4.70 13.08 3.04
CA SER A 131 -4.88 13.86 1.82
C SER A 131 -5.04 12.99 0.56
N ASP A 132 -4.68 11.72 0.62
CA ASP A 132 -4.89 10.77 -0.48
C ASP A 132 -6.35 10.27 -0.44
N THR A 133 -7.25 11.12 -0.90
CA THR A 133 -8.69 10.86 -0.84
C THR A 133 -9.14 9.71 -1.72
N ALA A 134 -8.46 9.50 -2.84
CA ALA A 134 -8.77 8.37 -3.73
C ALA A 134 -8.44 7.03 -3.05
N ALA A 135 -7.31 6.95 -2.36
CA ALA A 135 -6.92 5.75 -1.63
C ALA A 135 -7.86 5.47 -0.45
N THR A 136 -8.18 6.50 0.35
CA THR A 136 -9.09 6.31 1.48
C THR A 136 -10.48 5.88 1.00
N ALA A 137 -10.97 6.45 -0.10
CA ALA A 137 -12.25 6.04 -0.68
C ALA A 137 -12.23 4.57 -1.13
N LEU A 138 -11.12 4.11 -1.71
CA LEU A 138 -10.95 2.71 -2.10
C LEU A 138 -11.04 1.80 -0.87
N TYR A 139 -10.28 2.10 0.18
CA TYR A 139 -10.24 1.24 1.38
C TYR A 139 -11.62 1.15 2.04
N GLU A 140 -12.33 2.25 2.16
CA GLU A 140 -13.69 2.26 2.72
C GLU A 140 -14.67 1.50 1.83
N ARG A 141 -14.56 1.65 0.52
CA ARG A 141 -15.44 0.94 -0.43
C ARG A 141 -15.25 -0.57 -0.37
N ILE A 142 -14.03 -1.06 -0.20
CA ILE A 142 -13.77 -2.50 -0.11
C ILE A 142 -13.95 -3.05 1.30
N GLY A 143 -14.45 -2.25 2.25
CA GLY A 143 -14.87 -2.70 3.56
C GLY A 143 -13.80 -2.69 4.65
N TRP A 144 -12.66 -2.06 4.42
CA TRP A 144 -11.65 -1.92 5.46
C TRP A 144 -12.13 -0.92 6.52
N GLN A 145 -11.81 -1.21 7.78
CA GLN A 145 -12.26 -0.40 8.91
C GLN A 145 -11.20 0.60 9.34
N LEU A 146 -11.62 1.82 9.62
CA LEU A 146 -10.75 2.84 10.16
C LEU A 146 -10.41 2.49 11.62
N LEU A 147 -9.12 2.34 11.90
CA LEU A 147 -8.61 2.10 13.25
C LEU A 147 -8.43 3.39 14.03
N GLY A 148 -8.05 4.45 13.35
CA GLY A 148 -7.80 5.74 13.96
C GLY A 148 -7.05 6.67 13.01
N THR A 149 -6.86 7.89 13.48
CA THR A 149 -6.17 8.95 12.76
C THR A 149 -5.13 9.56 13.70
N VAL A 150 -3.89 9.70 13.20
CA VAL A 150 -2.80 10.29 13.98
C VAL A 150 -2.08 11.34 13.16
N GLU A 151 -1.41 12.26 13.83
CA GLU A 151 -0.52 13.20 13.17
C GLU A 151 0.93 12.76 13.38
N GLN A 152 1.72 12.83 12.30
CA GLN A 152 3.14 12.56 12.33
C GLN A 152 3.93 13.78 11.86
N GLU A 153 5.06 14.01 12.48
CA GLU A 153 6.01 15.01 12.05
C GLU A 153 7.12 14.30 11.27
N TRP A 154 7.13 14.52 9.94
CA TRP A 154 8.13 13.88 9.06
C TRP A 154 9.40 14.71 8.92
N SER A 155 9.29 16.01 9.19
CA SER A 155 10.38 16.96 9.25
C SER A 155 9.90 18.15 10.06
N PRO A 156 10.79 19.08 10.50
CA PRO A 156 10.37 20.26 11.24
C PRO A 156 9.27 21.07 10.54
N ASP A 157 9.25 21.03 9.20
CA ASP A 157 8.30 21.80 8.39
C ASP A 157 7.18 20.95 7.79
N GLN A 158 7.16 19.65 8.07
CA GLN A 158 6.20 18.74 7.44
C GLN A 158 5.45 17.91 8.47
N ARG A 159 4.21 18.27 8.71
CA ARG A 159 3.24 17.50 9.49
C ARG A 159 2.26 16.83 8.57
N VAL A 160 1.98 15.55 8.84
CA VAL A 160 1.12 14.73 7.99
C VAL A 160 0.10 14.04 8.86
N THR A 161 -1.16 14.08 8.43
CA THR A 161 -2.24 13.32 9.06
C THR A 161 -2.31 11.95 8.42
N ILE A 162 -2.24 10.91 9.24
CA ILE A 162 -2.24 9.51 8.81
C ILE A 162 -3.54 8.86 9.26
N ARG A 163 -4.24 8.21 8.35
CA ARG A 163 -5.36 7.34 8.64
C ARG A 163 -4.91 5.88 8.59
N CYS A 164 -5.37 5.10 9.56
CA CYS A 164 -4.99 3.69 9.66
C CYS A 164 -6.21 2.82 9.47
N TYR A 165 -6.09 1.80 8.63
CA TYR A 165 -7.17 0.88 8.29
C TYR A 165 -6.74 -0.57 8.53
N ALA A 166 -7.72 -1.42 8.76
CA ALA A 166 -7.54 -2.87 8.87
C ALA A 166 -8.66 -3.59 8.14
N THR A 167 -8.36 -4.78 7.64
CA THR A 167 -9.40 -5.70 7.15
C THR A 167 -10.30 -6.13 8.30
N THR A 168 -11.51 -6.49 8.00
CA THR A 168 -12.47 -7.04 8.98
C THR A 168 -12.19 -8.50 9.31
#